data_2f641fa53b343968558327cde7efb532
#
_entry.id   2f641fa53b343968558327cde7efb532
#
_cell.length_a   1.000
_cell.length_b   1.000
_cell.length_c   1.000
_cell.angle_alpha   90.00
_cell.angle_beta   90.00
_cell.angle_gamma   90.00
#
_symmetry.space_group_name_H-M   'P 1'
#
loop_
_entity.id
_entity.type
_entity.pdbx_description
1 polymer ?
#
loop_
_entity_poly.entity_id
_entity_poly.type
_entity_poly.pdbx_seq_one_letter_code
_entity_poly.pdbx_strand_id
1 'polypeptide(L)'
;CMSEIKIRDLYTGKPDAKDEINFEGLEEFIKTFVVADHFQLDSLLYGNNCFITGFKGTGKTALLFYLDNKLKDEDPITCTSFIFFKEEFTDAKRDELQAISNRFLSSISVEPGALLDIREFEYIWRWLIFKRIVSDNEDNHRNLFVDDEFWGEFERKVNQIKAPLNKKKSIIPSKIKIAVPYKDPATLTELSPEVEVDLGNNKGAPYQSFMLLIDEAEAALAKVNRTDIPYYIFIDELEAYYGNRQIFERDLALIRDLIFTVKRFNTIFAKSHAGKTKIICSVRSEIINAISRFIVTKEINKATSGFSVPLNWIYANTSSYMHPIIQIVLKRIAVCEGFEECNYKEIYNRWFPEKIHGIEPANYILNNSWCKPRDMVRLLSTAKNALQNNSKVFSQAVFNSLSKAYSEESLSEIKEELRALYDPTEIETIINCFMGYKTAFSVSQLKKRISTYYAGTVIDTHFNQVIEDLYRLGFLGNFMPISKIYRWQHKGDERVILADEWRLFVHYALHGALSLGARLNFGLTRGEQPETGDVVNAVVQKVIRSFALVEFTHNGESYLGQIHISEFTKLGYGYIGNLSEIVHIDDEYRTALLDYHEKYERWNLQIIPQELE
;
A
#
# COMPACT_ATOMS: atom_id res chain seq x y z
N CYS A 1 38.82 -7.74 -18.26
CA CYS A 1 38.09 -6.49 -18.49
C CYS A 1 36.64 -6.77 -18.11
N MET A 2 36.19 -6.32 -16.94
CA MET A 2 34.75 -6.25 -16.65
C MET A 2 34.12 -5.35 -17.70
N SER A 3 33.13 -5.83 -18.44
CA SER A 3 32.37 -4.99 -19.36
C SER A 3 31.69 -3.91 -18.49
N GLU A 4 31.87 -2.66 -18.86
CA GLU A 4 31.23 -1.55 -18.12
C GLU A 4 29.72 -1.72 -18.19
N ILE A 5 29.10 -2.07 -17.06
CA ILE A 5 27.67 -2.27 -16.91
C ILE A 5 26.97 -0.92 -17.06
N LYS A 6 25.86 -0.89 -17.81
CA LYS A 6 25.03 0.28 -18.06
C LYS A 6 23.70 0.13 -17.35
N ILE A 7 22.95 1.23 -17.17
CA ILE A 7 21.61 1.19 -16.54
C ILE A 7 20.70 0.18 -17.23
N ARG A 8 20.73 0.08 -18.55
CA ARG A 8 19.92 -0.91 -19.31
C ARG A 8 20.22 -2.37 -18.99
N ASP A 9 21.45 -2.65 -18.52
CA ASP A 9 21.92 -4.00 -18.23
C ASP A 9 21.65 -4.40 -16.75
N LEU A 10 21.21 -3.43 -15.91
CA LEU A 10 20.94 -3.68 -14.51
C LEU A 10 19.72 -4.59 -14.31
N TYR A 11 19.84 -5.47 -13.34
CA TYR A 11 18.68 -6.15 -12.77
C TYR A 11 17.97 -5.20 -11.80
N THR A 12 16.84 -4.65 -12.22
CA THR A 12 16.05 -3.74 -11.38
C THR A 12 14.99 -4.45 -10.56
N GLY A 13 14.76 -5.75 -10.82
CA GLY A 13 13.67 -6.55 -10.25
C GLY A 13 12.34 -6.30 -10.94
N LYS A 14 11.31 -6.99 -10.44
CA LYS A 14 9.93 -6.80 -10.91
C LYS A 14 9.07 -6.16 -9.81
N PRO A 15 8.02 -5.40 -10.18
CA PRO A 15 7.09 -4.80 -9.20
C PRO A 15 6.35 -5.83 -8.36
N ASP A 16 6.18 -7.06 -8.86
CA ASP A 16 5.60 -8.18 -8.15
C ASP A 16 6.67 -9.23 -7.81
N ALA A 17 6.78 -9.60 -6.53
CA ALA A 17 7.79 -10.54 -6.06
C ALA A 17 7.57 -11.97 -6.58
N LYS A 18 6.30 -12.38 -6.81
CA LYS A 18 5.98 -13.68 -7.37
C LYS A 18 6.43 -13.78 -8.82
N ASP A 19 6.18 -12.73 -9.61
CA ASP A 19 6.68 -12.64 -10.97
C ASP A 19 8.20 -12.60 -11.00
N GLU A 20 8.82 -11.89 -10.06
CA GLU A 20 10.28 -11.83 -9.95
C GLU A 20 10.87 -13.23 -9.73
N ILE A 21 10.32 -13.99 -8.78
CA ILE A 21 10.76 -15.36 -8.49
C ILE A 21 10.48 -16.32 -9.65
N ASN A 22 9.32 -16.21 -10.30
CA ASN A 22 8.94 -17.09 -11.40
C ASN A 22 9.81 -16.90 -12.65
N PHE A 23 10.27 -15.67 -12.92
CA PHE A 23 11.02 -15.36 -14.14
C PHE A 23 12.54 -15.35 -13.92
N GLU A 24 13.01 -14.93 -12.73
CA GLU A 24 14.43 -14.77 -12.44
C GLU A 24 14.98 -15.84 -11.49
N GLY A 25 14.09 -16.55 -10.79
CA GLY A 25 14.43 -17.60 -9.83
C GLY A 25 14.52 -17.12 -8.39
N LEU A 26 14.25 -18.04 -7.47
CA LEU A 26 14.28 -17.77 -6.02
C LEU A 26 15.69 -17.38 -5.54
N GLU A 27 16.72 -18.02 -6.06
CA GLU A 27 18.11 -17.75 -5.65
C GLU A 27 18.53 -16.30 -5.93
N GLU A 28 18.24 -15.79 -7.13
CA GLU A 28 18.53 -14.41 -7.51
C GLU A 28 17.71 -13.40 -6.68
N PHE A 29 16.44 -13.73 -6.42
CA PHE A 29 15.60 -12.94 -5.53
C PHE A 29 16.20 -12.84 -4.13
N ILE A 30 16.60 -13.97 -3.52
CA ILE A 30 17.19 -14.02 -2.17
C ILE A 30 18.53 -13.27 -2.10
N LYS A 31 19.39 -13.42 -3.11
CA LYS A 31 20.67 -12.69 -3.19
C LYS A 31 20.48 -11.18 -3.12
N THR A 32 19.38 -10.67 -3.67
CA THR A 32 19.08 -9.23 -3.72
C THR A 32 18.14 -8.76 -2.63
N PHE A 33 17.60 -9.66 -1.81
CA PHE A 33 16.69 -9.30 -0.72
C PHE A 33 17.43 -8.58 0.41
N VAL A 34 16.85 -7.50 0.91
CA VAL A 34 17.36 -6.72 2.04
C VAL A 34 16.45 -6.93 3.24
N VAL A 35 17.02 -7.47 4.32
CA VAL A 35 16.32 -7.62 5.59
C VAL A 35 16.33 -6.28 6.30
N ALA A 36 15.15 -5.70 6.47
CA ALA A 36 14.98 -4.45 7.20
C ALA A 36 14.63 -4.72 8.68
N ASP A 37 15.13 -3.87 9.59
CA ASP A 37 14.96 -4.06 11.05
C ASP A 37 13.50 -4.19 11.49
N HIS A 38 12.59 -3.50 10.81
CA HIS A 38 11.16 -3.53 11.14
C HIS A 38 10.45 -4.84 10.75
N PHE A 39 11.10 -5.78 10.05
CA PHE A 39 10.48 -7.06 9.68
C PHE A 39 10.22 -7.98 10.85
N GLN A 40 10.92 -7.79 11.98
CA GLN A 40 10.74 -8.58 13.20
C GLN A 40 10.66 -10.10 12.93
N LEU A 41 11.60 -10.64 12.15
CA LEU A 41 11.58 -12.01 11.64
C LEU A 41 11.35 -13.05 12.76
N ASP A 42 12.06 -12.92 13.89
CA ASP A 42 11.94 -13.87 15.01
C ASP A 42 10.55 -13.84 15.64
N SER A 43 9.93 -12.66 15.70
CA SER A 43 8.56 -12.55 16.22
C SER A 43 7.53 -13.19 15.26
N LEU A 44 7.75 -13.10 13.94
CA LEU A 44 6.93 -13.78 12.94
C LEU A 44 7.13 -15.28 12.95
N LEU A 45 8.37 -15.76 13.02
CA LEU A 45 8.66 -17.19 12.94
C LEU A 45 8.45 -17.90 14.26
N TYR A 46 8.89 -17.33 15.37
CA TYR A 46 8.97 -18.01 16.66
C TYR A 46 8.12 -17.37 17.76
N GLY A 47 7.73 -16.10 17.59
CA GLY A 47 6.89 -15.37 18.53
C GLY A 47 5.40 -15.47 18.24
N ASN A 48 4.63 -14.51 18.74
CA ASN A 48 3.16 -14.48 18.64
C ASN A 48 2.61 -13.75 17.42
N ASN A 49 3.45 -13.02 16.68
CA ASN A 49 3.00 -12.30 15.48
C ASN A 49 2.68 -13.28 14.36
N CYS A 50 1.51 -13.14 13.78
CA CYS A 50 1.02 -13.99 12.69
C CYS A 50 0.44 -13.19 11.53
N PHE A 51 0.39 -11.87 11.62
CA PHE A 51 -0.03 -11.01 10.53
C PHE A 51 1.11 -10.10 10.07
N ILE A 52 1.25 -9.97 8.76
CA ILE A 52 2.11 -8.99 8.13
C ILE A 52 1.19 -7.95 7.50
N THR A 53 1.20 -6.72 8.03
CA THR A 53 0.32 -5.66 7.55
C THR A 53 1.09 -4.58 6.80
N GLY A 54 0.45 -3.91 5.86
CA GLY A 54 1.07 -2.83 5.09
C GLY A 54 0.28 -2.49 3.84
N PHE A 55 0.51 -1.32 3.29
CA PHE A 55 -0.10 -0.89 2.04
C PHE A 55 0.33 -1.76 0.85
N LYS A 56 -0.38 -1.64 -0.28
CA LYS A 56 0.04 -2.27 -1.54
C LYS A 56 1.47 -1.82 -1.88
N GLY A 57 2.32 -2.76 -2.29
CA GLY A 57 3.70 -2.47 -2.70
C GLY A 57 4.74 -2.38 -1.57
N THR A 58 4.38 -2.61 -0.30
CA THR A 58 5.33 -2.59 0.83
C THR A 58 6.18 -3.85 0.98
N GLY A 59 6.04 -4.86 0.11
CA GLY A 59 6.90 -6.05 0.12
C GLY A 59 6.40 -7.21 0.97
N LYS A 60 5.10 -7.28 1.31
CA LYS A 60 4.52 -8.38 2.12
C LYS A 60 4.77 -9.75 1.50
N THR A 61 4.44 -9.91 0.22
CA THR A 61 4.68 -11.15 -0.55
C THR A 61 6.17 -11.51 -0.59
N ALA A 62 7.03 -10.51 -0.83
CA ALA A 62 8.49 -10.69 -0.83
C ALA A 62 9.00 -11.20 0.52
N LEU A 63 8.45 -10.67 1.62
CA LEU A 63 8.81 -11.13 2.96
C LEU A 63 8.35 -12.57 3.21
N LEU A 64 7.16 -12.97 2.75
CA LEU A 64 6.69 -14.35 2.92
C LEU A 64 7.62 -15.35 2.19
N PHE A 65 8.05 -15.06 0.97
CA PHE A 65 9.01 -15.92 0.25
C PHE A 65 10.39 -15.94 0.91
N TYR A 66 10.83 -14.80 1.45
CA TYR A 66 12.07 -14.76 2.22
C TYR A 66 11.98 -15.61 3.50
N LEU A 67 10.86 -15.54 4.24
CA LEU A 67 10.62 -16.37 5.42
C LEU A 67 10.60 -17.87 5.07
N ASP A 68 9.96 -18.24 3.96
CA ASP A 68 9.96 -19.61 3.46
C ASP A 68 11.38 -20.13 3.21
N ASN A 69 12.16 -19.35 2.46
CA ASN A 69 13.55 -19.72 2.18
C ASN A 69 14.39 -19.81 3.46
N LYS A 70 14.28 -18.81 4.35
CA LYS A 70 15.00 -18.78 5.62
C LYS A 70 14.70 -20.01 6.49
N LEU A 71 13.44 -20.41 6.58
CA LEU A 71 13.04 -21.60 7.32
C LEU A 71 13.66 -22.88 6.76
N LYS A 72 13.71 -23.02 5.43
CA LYS A 72 14.29 -24.19 4.77
C LYS A 72 15.82 -24.20 4.82
N ASP A 73 16.45 -23.04 4.86
CA ASP A 73 17.91 -22.89 5.06
C ASP A 73 18.30 -23.26 6.50
N GLU A 74 17.49 -22.88 7.49
CA GLU A 74 17.72 -23.20 8.90
C GLU A 74 17.45 -24.68 9.21
N ASP A 75 16.39 -25.22 8.64
CA ASP A 75 15.99 -26.60 8.81
C ASP A 75 15.36 -27.17 7.52
N PRO A 76 16.14 -27.93 6.73
CA PRO A 76 15.69 -28.46 5.43
C PRO A 76 14.45 -29.37 5.48
N ILE A 77 14.11 -29.93 6.66
CA ILE A 77 12.90 -30.74 6.82
C ILE A 77 11.63 -29.90 7.01
N THR A 78 11.76 -28.58 7.17
CA THR A 78 10.61 -27.69 7.37
C THR A 78 9.61 -27.82 6.23
N CYS A 79 8.37 -28.08 6.57
CA CYS A 79 7.26 -28.07 5.63
C CYS A 79 6.62 -26.69 5.56
N THR A 80 6.46 -26.18 4.36
CA THR A 80 5.78 -24.90 4.12
C THR A 80 4.70 -25.06 3.06
N SER A 81 3.63 -24.31 3.20
CA SER A 81 2.47 -24.35 2.33
C SER A 81 1.96 -22.95 2.08
N PHE A 82 1.63 -22.61 0.83
CA PHE A 82 1.10 -21.29 0.45
C PHE A 82 -0.37 -21.40 0.05
N ILE A 83 -1.15 -20.41 0.47
CA ILE A 83 -2.53 -20.17 0.02
C ILE A 83 -2.57 -18.76 -0.56
N PHE A 84 -2.71 -18.64 -1.87
CA PHE A 84 -2.89 -17.37 -2.56
C PHE A 84 -4.39 -17.12 -2.76
N PHE A 85 -4.96 -16.27 -1.92
CA PHE A 85 -6.41 -16.05 -1.87
C PHE A 85 -6.99 -15.67 -3.23
N LYS A 86 -6.37 -14.75 -3.95
CA LYS A 86 -6.82 -14.26 -5.25
C LYS A 86 -6.88 -15.37 -6.31
N GLU A 87 -5.88 -16.24 -6.34
CA GLU A 87 -5.77 -17.31 -7.33
C GLU A 87 -6.60 -18.52 -6.96
N GLU A 88 -6.60 -18.91 -5.69
CA GLU A 88 -7.32 -20.09 -5.22
C GLU A 88 -8.83 -19.86 -5.09
N PHE A 89 -9.24 -18.64 -4.75
CA PHE A 89 -10.64 -18.26 -4.56
C PHE A 89 -11.09 -17.29 -5.65
N THR A 90 -11.32 -17.82 -6.85
CA THR A 90 -11.92 -17.06 -7.97
C THR A 90 -13.32 -16.56 -7.59
N ASP A 91 -13.87 -15.58 -8.34
CA ASP A 91 -15.23 -15.07 -8.08
C ASP A 91 -16.29 -16.16 -8.01
N ALA A 92 -16.23 -17.14 -8.91
CA ALA A 92 -17.15 -18.29 -8.90
C ALA A 92 -17.05 -19.11 -7.59
N LYS A 93 -15.83 -19.33 -7.08
CA LYS A 93 -15.63 -20.01 -5.79
C LYS A 93 -16.12 -19.16 -4.61
N ARG A 94 -15.89 -17.84 -4.64
CA ARG A 94 -16.39 -16.92 -3.61
C ARG A 94 -17.92 -16.88 -3.59
N ASP A 95 -18.58 -16.91 -4.74
CA ASP A 95 -20.04 -17.04 -4.86
C ASP A 95 -20.55 -18.36 -4.30
N GLU A 96 -19.84 -19.46 -4.52
CA GLU A 96 -20.16 -20.75 -3.90
C GLU A 96 -20.04 -20.70 -2.38
N LEU A 97 -18.97 -20.08 -1.84
CA LEU A 97 -18.81 -19.88 -0.39
C LEU A 97 -19.94 -19.02 0.18
N GLN A 98 -20.36 -17.95 -0.54
CA GLN A 98 -21.50 -17.12 -0.16
C GLN A 98 -22.82 -17.92 -0.18
N ALA A 99 -23.03 -18.78 -1.18
CA ALA A 99 -24.21 -19.62 -1.24
C ALA A 99 -24.26 -20.62 -0.07
N ILE A 100 -23.12 -21.13 0.37
CA ILE A 100 -23.01 -21.97 1.58
C ILE A 100 -23.36 -21.13 2.81
N SER A 101 -22.74 -19.95 2.97
CA SER A 101 -23.01 -19.03 4.08
C SER A 101 -24.47 -18.62 4.16
N ASN A 102 -25.10 -18.23 3.06
CA ASN A 102 -26.52 -17.86 3.00
C ASN A 102 -27.44 -19.00 3.46
N ARG A 103 -27.08 -20.25 3.15
CA ARG A 103 -27.82 -21.42 3.65
C ARG A 103 -27.63 -21.60 5.17
N PHE A 104 -26.47 -21.26 5.72
CA PHE A 104 -26.26 -21.21 7.17
C PHE A 104 -27.19 -20.20 7.82
N LEU A 105 -27.19 -18.97 7.35
CA LEU A 105 -27.97 -17.88 7.91
C LEU A 105 -29.48 -18.17 7.85
N SER A 106 -29.96 -18.77 6.76
CA SER A 106 -31.38 -19.15 6.62
C SER A 106 -31.82 -20.27 7.58
N SER A 107 -30.88 -21.05 8.13
CA SER A 107 -31.16 -22.12 9.10
C SER A 107 -31.15 -21.65 10.56
N ILE A 108 -30.66 -20.43 10.83
CA ILE A 108 -30.58 -19.84 12.15
C ILE A 108 -31.68 -18.75 12.24
N SER A 109 -32.66 -18.91 13.13
CA SER A 109 -33.63 -17.86 13.43
C SER A 109 -32.94 -16.75 14.22
N VAL A 110 -32.46 -15.71 13.54
CA VAL A 110 -31.76 -14.57 14.15
C VAL A 110 -32.59 -13.31 13.97
N GLU A 111 -32.70 -12.51 15.02
CA GLU A 111 -33.34 -11.20 14.93
C GLU A 111 -32.54 -10.26 13.98
N PRO A 112 -33.21 -9.40 13.21
CA PRO A 112 -32.56 -8.59 12.14
C PRO A 112 -31.39 -7.70 12.60
N GLY A 113 -31.30 -7.36 13.89
CA GLY A 113 -30.20 -6.56 14.45
C GLY A 113 -28.94 -7.34 14.84
N ALA A 114 -29.04 -8.66 15.00
CA ALA A 114 -27.91 -9.53 15.40
C ALA A 114 -27.11 -10.07 14.19
N LEU A 115 -27.61 -9.84 12.96
CA LEU A 115 -26.94 -10.29 11.71
C LEU A 115 -25.60 -9.61 11.46
N LEU A 116 -25.36 -8.42 12.01
CA LEU A 116 -24.14 -7.64 11.78
C LEU A 116 -22.89 -8.19 12.47
N ASP A 117 -23.04 -9.06 13.49
CA ASP A 117 -21.94 -9.65 14.25
C ASP A 117 -21.66 -11.13 13.90
N ILE A 118 -22.45 -11.73 12.99
CA ILE A 118 -22.28 -13.14 12.61
C ILE A 118 -21.07 -13.28 11.69
N ARG A 119 -20.12 -14.11 12.10
CA ARG A 119 -18.97 -14.52 11.28
C ARG A 119 -19.38 -15.63 10.33
N GLU A 120 -19.96 -15.20 9.20
CA GLU A 120 -20.65 -16.07 8.24
C GLU A 120 -19.74 -17.15 7.63
N PHE A 121 -18.45 -16.82 7.45
CA PHE A 121 -17.50 -17.67 6.74
C PHE A 121 -16.52 -18.38 7.69
N GLU A 122 -16.55 -18.15 8.99
CA GLU A 122 -15.56 -18.72 9.92
C GLU A 122 -15.55 -20.25 9.87
N TYR A 123 -16.72 -20.91 9.87
CA TYR A 123 -16.82 -22.36 9.79
C TYR A 123 -16.29 -22.92 8.48
N ILE A 124 -16.52 -22.20 7.39
CA ILE A 124 -16.03 -22.58 6.05
C ILE A 124 -14.50 -22.50 6.02
N TRP A 125 -13.91 -21.42 6.55
CA TRP A 125 -12.47 -21.28 6.62
C TRP A 125 -11.81 -22.33 7.52
N ARG A 126 -12.42 -22.65 8.64
CA ARG A 126 -11.94 -23.72 9.51
C ARG A 126 -11.89 -25.04 8.75
N TRP A 127 -12.97 -25.38 8.04
CA TRP A 127 -13.01 -26.60 7.23
C TRP A 127 -11.93 -26.61 6.13
N LEU A 128 -11.75 -25.51 5.40
CA LEU A 128 -10.73 -25.42 4.35
C LEU A 128 -9.30 -25.57 4.92
N ILE A 129 -9.03 -24.97 6.08
CA ILE A 129 -7.73 -25.12 6.76
C ILE A 129 -7.55 -26.57 7.26
N PHE A 130 -8.56 -27.22 7.80
CA PHE A 130 -8.46 -28.65 8.16
C PHE A 130 -8.12 -29.50 6.95
N LYS A 131 -8.79 -29.30 5.83
CA LYS A 131 -8.48 -30.01 4.58
C LYS A 131 -7.05 -29.77 4.13
N ARG A 132 -6.56 -28.54 4.25
CA ARG A 132 -5.18 -28.19 3.92
C ARG A 132 -4.19 -28.93 4.83
N ILE A 133 -4.42 -28.95 6.14
CA ILE A 133 -3.58 -29.66 7.11
C ILE A 133 -3.52 -31.16 6.79
N VAL A 134 -4.67 -31.78 6.48
CA VAL A 134 -4.71 -33.21 6.11
C VAL A 134 -3.93 -33.45 4.82
N SER A 135 -4.16 -32.65 3.79
CA SER A 135 -3.46 -32.78 2.51
C SER A 135 -1.95 -32.58 2.64
N ASP A 136 -1.52 -31.53 3.36
CA ASP A 136 -0.09 -31.26 3.56
C ASP A 136 0.60 -32.36 4.36
N ASN A 137 -0.09 -33.00 5.33
CA ASN A 137 0.46 -34.15 6.05
C ASN A 137 0.59 -35.37 5.13
N GLU A 138 -0.39 -35.65 4.28
CA GLU A 138 -0.31 -36.73 3.28
C GLU A 138 0.85 -36.50 2.29
N ASP A 139 1.00 -35.27 1.79
CA ASP A 139 2.08 -34.89 0.86
C ASP A 139 3.47 -35.03 1.50
N ASN A 140 3.57 -34.89 2.82
CA ASN A 140 4.79 -35.09 3.59
C ASN A 140 4.89 -36.51 4.19
N HIS A 141 4.28 -37.49 3.54
CA HIS A 141 4.33 -38.90 3.94
C HIS A 141 3.85 -39.16 5.37
N ARG A 142 2.86 -38.38 5.85
CA ARG A 142 2.28 -38.42 7.20
C ARG A 142 3.28 -38.16 8.35
N ASN A 143 4.29 -37.34 8.08
CA ASN A 143 5.36 -37.06 9.02
C ASN A 143 5.21 -35.74 9.80
N LEU A 144 4.23 -34.88 9.45
CA LEU A 144 4.03 -33.59 10.13
C LEU A 144 3.40 -33.76 11.52
N PHE A 145 2.59 -34.77 11.67
CA PHE A 145 1.92 -35.13 12.91
C PHE A 145 2.21 -36.58 13.26
N VAL A 146 2.16 -36.90 14.56
CA VAL A 146 2.33 -38.27 14.99
C VAL A 146 1.15 -39.11 14.48
N ASP A 147 1.44 -40.19 13.74
CA ASP A 147 0.41 -41.07 13.18
C ASP A 147 -0.13 -42.01 14.29
N ASP A 148 -0.93 -41.42 15.18
CA ASP A 148 -1.54 -42.07 16.34
C ASP A 148 -3.08 -42.02 16.27
N GLU A 149 -3.74 -42.50 17.32
CA GLU A 149 -5.20 -42.49 17.42
C GLU A 149 -5.81 -41.07 17.34
N PHE A 150 -5.09 -40.06 17.84
CA PHE A 150 -5.57 -38.66 17.81
C PHE A 150 -5.53 -38.07 16.38
N TRP A 151 -4.48 -38.36 15.62
CA TRP A 151 -4.44 -38.01 14.20
C TRP A 151 -5.55 -38.75 13.44
N GLY A 152 -5.70 -40.07 13.64
CA GLY A 152 -6.74 -40.83 12.97
C GLY A 152 -8.15 -40.36 13.32
N GLU A 153 -8.40 -39.90 14.56
CA GLU A 153 -9.68 -39.28 14.92
C GLU A 153 -9.91 -37.96 14.18
N PHE A 154 -8.91 -37.06 14.14
CA PHE A 154 -8.98 -35.79 13.46
C PHE A 154 -9.24 -35.98 11.96
N GLU A 155 -8.41 -36.77 11.28
CA GLU A 155 -8.53 -37.08 9.85
C GLU A 155 -9.90 -37.65 9.49
N ARG A 156 -10.39 -38.62 10.26
CA ARG A 156 -11.72 -39.20 10.08
C ARG A 156 -12.82 -38.16 10.20
N LYS A 157 -12.76 -37.27 11.22
CA LYS A 157 -13.74 -36.20 11.41
C LYS A 157 -13.71 -35.22 10.26
N VAL A 158 -12.53 -34.79 9.81
CA VAL A 158 -12.38 -33.88 8.65
C VAL A 158 -12.96 -34.51 7.37
N ASN A 159 -12.74 -35.83 7.17
CA ASN A 159 -13.26 -36.55 5.99
C ASN A 159 -14.78 -36.81 6.06
N GLN A 160 -15.37 -36.81 7.25
CA GLN A 160 -16.82 -36.87 7.43
C GLN A 160 -17.53 -35.56 7.14
N ILE A 161 -16.81 -34.42 7.18
CA ILE A 161 -17.40 -33.11 6.88
C ILE A 161 -17.70 -33.02 5.39
N LYS A 162 -18.99 -33.04 5.06
CA LYS A 162 -19.49 -32.84 3.70
C LYS A 162 -19.99 -31.41 3.60
N ALA A 163 -19.37 -30.57 2.73
CA ALA A 163 -19.91 -29.26 2.48
C ALA A 163 -21.24 -29.36 1.72
N PRO A 164 -22.21 -28.51 2.03
CA PRO A 164 -23.51 -28.50 1.36
C PRO A 164 -23.40 -27.85 -0.03
N LEU A 165 -22.74 -28.56 -0.95
CA LEU A 165 -22.46 -28.09 -2.31
C LEU A 165 -23.47 -28.56 -3.35
N ASN A 166 -23.68 -27.76 -4.39
CA ASN A 166 -24.39 -28.17 -5.58
C ASN A 166 -23.50 -29.12 -6.44
N LYS A 167 -24.11 -30.16 -6.96
CA LYS A 167 -23.56 -31.36 -7.56
C LYS A 167 -22.48 -31.26 -8.66
N LYS A 168 -21.70 -30.21 -8.85
CA LYS A 168 -20.80 -30.16 -10.03
C LYS A 168 -19.41 -29.54 -9.90
N LYS A 169 -18.94 -29.02 -8.77
CA LYS A 169 -17.58 -28.41 -8.70
C LYS A 169 -16.87 -28.66 -7.37
N SER A 170 -15.63 -29.08 -7.44
CA SER A 170 -14.75 -29.18 -6.26
C SER A 170 -14.35 -27.80 -5.76
N ILE A 171 -14.59 -27.48 -4.48
CA ILE A 171 -14.14 -26.23 -3.80
C ILE A 171 -12.76 -26.42 -3.15
N ILE A 172 -12.22 -27.61 -3.19
CA ILE A 172 -10.87 -27.82 -2.65
C ILE A 172 -9.90 -27.01 -3.49
N PRO A 173 -9.10 -26.09 -2.90
CA PRO A 173 -8.08 -25.39 -3.64
C PRO A 173 -7.21 -26.41 -4.36
N SER A 174 -7.23 -26.40 -5.70
CA SER A 174 -6.29 -27.18 -6.48
C SER A 174 -4.90 -26.72 -6.08
N LYS A 175 -3.99 -27.65 -5.80
CA LYS A 175 -2.59 -27.33 -5.49
C LYS A 175 -2.09 -26.35 -6.56
N ILE A 176 -1.83 -25.10 -6.16
CA ILE A 176 -1.11 -24.19 -7.04
C ILE A 176 0.31 -24.74 -7.08
N LYS A 177 0.66 -25.29 -8.23
CA LYS A 177 2.04 -25.59 -8.57
C LYS A 177 2.76 -24.27 -8.73
N ILE A 178 3.25 -23.68 -7.63
CA ILE A 178 4.37 -22.78 -7.76
C ILE A 178 5.48 -23.71 -8.25
N ALA A 179 5.95 -23.48 -9.46
CA ALA A 179 7.17 -24.08 -9.93
C ALA A 179 8.31 -23.55 -9.06
N VAL A 180 8.46 -24.14 -7.89
CA VAL A 180 9.72 -24.03 -7.16
C VAL A 180 10.70 -24.80 -8.03
N PRO A 181 11.80 -24.18 -8.52
CA PRO A 181 12.67 -24.81 -9.52
C PRO A 181 13.51 -25.98 -8.96
N TYR A 182 13.01 -26.66 -7.96
CA TYR A 182 13.67 -27.82 -7.39
C TYR A 182 12.70 -28.91 -6.97
N LYS A 183 12.04 -29.54 -7.97
CA LYS A 183 11.58 -30.94 -7.90
C LYS A 183 11.40 -31.47 -9.31
N ASP A 184 12.00 -32.64 -9.51
CA ASP A 184 12.00 -33.45 -10.72
C ASP A 184 10.61 -33.50 -11.39
N PRO A 185 10.48 -33.21 -12.71
CA PRO A 185 9.19 -33.23 -13.44
C PRO A 185 8.50 -34.59 -13.48
N ALA A 186 9.16 -35.66 -13.06
CA ALA A 186 8.68 -37.03 -13.21
C ALA A 186 7.64 -37.51 -12.17
N THR A 187 7.32 -36.71 -11.13
CA THR A 187 6.40 -37.12 -10.04
C THR A 187 5.10 -36.35 -9.98
N LEU A 188 4.63 -35.80 -11.13
CA LEU A 188 3.36 -35.10 -11.23
C LEU A 188 2.22 -36.08 -11.60
N THR A 189 1.77 -36.87 -10.64
CA THR A 189 0.47 -37.57 -10.74
C THR A 189 -0.63 -36.64 -10.26
N GLU A 190 -1.56 -36.32 -11.18
CA GLU A 190 -2.82 -35.66 -10.84
C GLU A 190 -3.68 -36.62 -10.02
N LEU A 191 -3.77 -36.38 -8.71
CA LEU A 191 -4.80 -36.95 -7.87
C LEU A 191 -5.75 -35.82 -7.49
N SER A 192 -6.80 -35.66 -8.29
CA SER A 192 -8.00 -34.92 -7.89
C SER A 192 -8.85 -35.88 -7.03
N PRO A 193 -9.02 -35.64 -5.74
CA PRO A 193 -10.02 -36.41 -5.00
C PRO A 193 -11.40 -35.92 -5.42
N GLU A 194 -12.13 -36.75 -6.17
CA GLU A 194 -13.56 -36.58 -6.37
C GLU A 194 -14.28 -36.78 -5.03
N VAL A 195 -14.83 -35.71 -4.49
CA VAL A 195 -15.67 -35.78 -3.29
C VAL A 195 -17.12 -35.98 -3.75
N GLU A 196 -17.64 -37.19 -3.65
CA GLU A 196 -19.08 -37.44 -3.80
C GLU A 196 -19.85 -36.82 -2.62
N VAL A 197 -20.83 -36.00 -2.94
CA VAL A 197 -21.73 -35.38 -1.96
C VAL A 197 -23.10 -36.00 -2.03
N ASP A 198 -23.52 -36.66 -0.97
CA ASP A 198 -24.88 -37.16 -0.80
C ASP A 198 -25.77 -36.12 -0.08
N LEU A 199 -26.82 -35.68 -0.76
CA LEU A 199 -27.79 -34.70 -0.22
C LEU A 199 -29.02 -35.42 0.34
N GLY A 200 -29.03 -35.71 1.63
CA GLY A 200 -30.26 -36.14 2.33
C GLY A 200 -31.31 -35.03 2.36
N ASN A 201 -32.56 -35.40 2.15
CA ASN A 201 -33.73 -34.53 1.91
C ASN A 201 -34.26 -33.74 3.14
N ASN A 202 -33.48 -33.47 4.18
CA ASN A 202 -33.92 -32.74 5.39
C ASN A 202 -33.45 -31.28 5.41
N LYS A 203 -34.36 -30.33 5.33
CA LYS A 203 -34.14 -28.88 5.12
C LYS A 203 -33.52 -28.09 6.30
N GLY A 204 -33.20 -28.66 7.44
CA GLY A 204 -32.60 -27.94 8.58
C GLY A 204 -31.46 -28.68 9.26
N ALA A 205 -31.47 -30.01 9.28
CA ALA A 205 -30.49 -30.83 9.93
C ALA A 205 -29.05 -30.84 9.38
N PRO A 206 -28.81 -30.58 8.05
CA PRO A 206 -27.46 -30.65 7.47
C PRO A 206 -26.50 -29.59 7.99
N TYR A 207 -27.01 -28.38 8.33
CA TYR A 207 -26.15 -27.25 8.73
C TYR A 207 -25.73 -27.30 10.18
N GLN A 208 -26.64 -27.65 11.09
CA GLN A 208 -26.28 -27.87 12.48
C GLN A 208 -25.26 -28.99 12.59
N SER A 209 -25.41 -30.03 11.76
CA SER A 209 -24.42 -31.10 11.71
C SER A 209 -23.09 -30.71 11.13
N PHE A 210 -23.03 -29.77 10.12
CA PHE A 210 -21.78 -29.23 9.59
C PHE A 210 -21.02 -28.44 10.68
N MET A 211 -21.68 -27.51 11.37
CA MET A 211 -21.06 -26.73 12.43
C MET A 211 -20.55 -27.64 13.57
N LEU A 212 -21.37 -28.62 13.99
CA LEU A 212 -20.97 -29.57 15.01
C LEU A 212 -19.75 -30.38 14.59
N LEU A 213 -19.71 -30.90 13.37
CA LEU A 213 -18.56 -31.63 12.83
C LEU A 213 -17.29 -30.79 12.76
N ILE A 214 -17.41 -29.48 12.41
CA ILE A 214 -16.29 -28.54 12.43
C ILE A 214 -15.77 -28.35 13.85
N ASP A 215 -16.65 -28.14 14.83
CA ASP A 215 -16.27 -27.98 16.23
C ASP A 215 -15.65 -29.29 16.81
N GLU A 216 -16.18 -30.44 16.44
CA GLU A 216 -15.60 -31.72 16.80
C GLU A 216 -14.24 -31.97 16.16
N ALA A 217 -14.06 -31.59 14.87
CA ALA A 217 -12.76 -31.69 14.20
C ALA A 217 -11.73 -30.77 14.85
N GLU A 218 -12.13 -29.54 15.25
CA GLU A 218 -11.24 -28.63 15.96
C GLU A 218 -10.84 -29.19 17.34
N ALA A 219 -11.80 -29.76 18.09
CA ALA A 219 -11.51 -30.38 19.36
C ALA A 219 -10.58 -31.60 19.22
N ALA A 220 -10.69 -32.36 18.12
CA ALA A 220 -9.77 -33.41 17.77
C ALA A 220 -8.37 -32.88 17.41
N LEU A 221 -8.28 -31.84 16.56
CA LEU A 221 -7.00 -31.19 16.19
C LEU A 221 -6.24 -30.69 17.42
N ALA A 222 -6.94 -30.17 18.41
CA ALA A 222 -6.32 -29.70 19.67
C ALA A 222 -5.63 -30.81 20.49
N LYS A 223 -5.95 -32.08 20.21
CA LYS A 223 -5.35 -33.26 20.88
C LYS A 223 -4.23 -33.90 20.06
N VAL A 224 -4.12 -33.54 18.77
CA VAL A 224 -3.14 -34.13 17.85
C VAL A 224 -1.73 -33.84 18.31
N ASN A 225 -0.91 -34.88 18.40
CA ASN A 225 0.51 -34.80 18.70
C ASN A 225 1.28 -34.41 17.43
N ARG A 226 2.28 -33.53 17.57
CA ARG A 226 3.15 -33.10 16.48
C ARG A 226 4.47 -33.81 16.53
N THR A 227 5.09 -33.92 15.35
CA THR A 227 6.48 -34.32 15.24
C THR A 227 7.39 -33.09 15.44
N ASP A 228 8.70 -33.29 15.36
CA ASP A 228 9.67 -32.21 15.45
C ASP A 228 9.76 -31.40 14.12
N ILE A 229 9.07 -31.81 13.06
CA ILE A 229 9.06 -31.13 11.76
C ILE A 229 8.30 -29.81 11.88
N PRO A 230 8.96 -28.65 11.63
CA PRO A 230 8.27 -27.36 11.61
C PRO A 230 7.30 -27.30 10.43
N TYR A 231 6.09 -26.80 10.68
CA TYR A 231 5.06 -26.68 9.65
C TYR A 231 4.48 -25.28 9.63
N TYR A 232 4.57 -24.60 8.48
CA TYR A 232 4.09 -23.24 8.28
C TYR A 232 3.13 -23.14 7.11
N ILE A 233 1.99 -22.46 7.33
CA ILE A 233 1.06 -22.09 6.27
C ILE A 233 1.17 -20.58 6.06
N PHE A 234 1.51 -20.17 4.84
CA PHE A 234 1.54 -18.77 4.42
C PHE A 234 0.27 -18.43 3.64
N ILE A 235 -0.43 -17.37 4.03
CA ILE A 235 -1.63 -16.88 3.33
C ILE A 235 -1.35 -15.49 2.79
N ASP A 236 -1.55 -15.28 1.49
CA ASP A 236 -1.28 -14.01 0.82
C ASP A 236 -2.38 -13.61 -0.15
N GLU A 237 -2.23 -12.43 -0.75
CA GLU A 237 -3.14 -11.88 -1.77
C GLU A 237 -4.58 -11.72 -1.31
N LEU A 238 -4.79 -11.28 -0.06
CA LEU A 238 -6.12 -10.96 0.46
C LEU A 238 -6.64 -9.69 -0.22
N GLU A 239 -7.29 -9.88 -1.37
CA GLU A 239 -7.87 -8.83 -2.20
C GLU A 239 -9.38 -8.99 -2.31
N ALA A 240 -10.10 -7.86 -2.22
CA ALA A 240 -11.53 -7.78 -2.50
C ALA A 240 -11.78 -7.29 -3.92
N TYR A 241 -12.85 -7.74 -4.56
CA TYR A 241 -13.23 -7.31 -5.90
C TYR A 241 -14.07 -6.04 -5.86
N TYR A 242 -13.62 -4.99 -6.54
CA TYR A 242 -14.18 -3.63 -6.42
C TYR A 242 -15.24 -3.27 -7.47
N GLY A 243 -15.63 -4.19 -8.33
CA GLY A 243 -16.53 -3.91 -9.44
C GLY A 243 -18.02 -3.75 -9.07
N ASN A 244 -18.43 -4.25 -7.89
CA ASN A 244 -19.81 -4.23 -7.41
C ASN A 244 -19.81 -4.18 -5.87
N ARG A 245 -20.62 -3.31 -5.27
CA ARG A 245 -20.67 -3.13 -3.82
C ARG A 245 -21.02 -4.41 -3.05
N GLN A 246 -21.97 -5.19 -3.53
CA GLN A 246 -22.35 -6.45 -2.87
C GLN A 246 -21.23 -7.48 -2.89
N ILE A 247 -20.54 -7.60 -4.02
CA ILE A 247 -19.38 -8.48 -4.18
C ILE A 247 -18.24 -8.01 -3.28
N PHE A 248 -18.02 -6.70 -3.22
CA PHE A 248 -17.00 -6.11 -2.36
C PHE A 248 -17.26 -6.38 -0.87
N GLU A 249 -18.50 -6.13 -0.39
CA GLU A 249 -18.89 -6.42 1.00
C GLU A 249 -18.77 -7.92 1.32
N ARG A 250 -19.13 -8.81 0.40
CA ARG A 250 -18.91 -10.26 0.49
C ARG A 250 -17.43 -10.59 0.69
N ASP A 251 -16.58 -10.03 -0.15
CA ASP A 251 -15.14 -10.31 -0.11
C ASP A 251 -14.49 -9.77 1.17
N LEU A 252 -14.93 -8.61 1.63
CA LEU A 252 -14.50 -8.06 2.92
C LEU A 252 -14.91 -8.97 4.09
N ALA A 253 -16.14 -9.52 4.07
CA ALA A 253 -16.61 -10.46 5.08
C ALA A 253 -15.81 -11.77 5.06
N LEU A 254 -15.52 -12.31 3.86
CA LEU A 254 -14.64 -13.47 3.68
C LEU A 254 -13.25 -13.23 4.29
N ILE A 255 -12.62 -12.10 3.99
CA ILE A 255 -11.29 -11.76 4.49
C ILE A 255 -11.32 -11.52 6.01
N ARG A 256 -12.35 -10.81 6.51
CA ARG A 256 -12.55 -10.61 7.95
C ARG A 256 -12.53 -11.94 8.71
N ASP A 257 -13.35 -12.88 8.27
CA ASP A 257 -13.52 -14.17 8.95
C ASP A 257 -12.30 -15.07 8.82
N LEU A 258 -11.57 -14.95 7.71
CA LEU A 258 -10.25 -15.59 7.55
C LEU A 258 -9.24 -15.06 8.59
N ILE A 259 -9.16 -13.75 8.80
CA ILE A 259 -8.27 -13.16 9.81
C ILE A 259 -8.58 -13.70 11.21
N PHE A 260 -9.85 -13.79 11.59
CA PHE A 260 -10.24 -14.38 12.86
C PHE A 260 -9.88 -15.87 12.94
N THR A 261 -10.08 -16.61 11.86
CA THR A 261 -9.75 -18.02 11.76
C THR A 261 -8.25 -18.26 11.91
N VAL A 262 -7.41 -17.46 11.24
CA VAL A 262 -5.94 -17.51 11.37
C VAL A 262 -5.52 -17.32 12.83
N LYS A 263 -6.05 -16.31 13.51
CA LYS A 263 -5.78 -16.09 14.93
C LYS A 263 -6.21 -17.27 15.79
N ARG A 264 -7.40 -17.83 15.52
CA ARG A 264 -7.93 -18.99 16.23
C ARG A 264 -7.00 -20.21 16.11
N PHE A 265 -6.57 -20.56 14.90
CA PHE A 265 -5.66 -21.68 14.67
C PHE A 265 -4.30 -21.47 15.35
N ASN A 266 -3.71 -20.28 15.24
CA ASN A 266 -2.45 -20.01 15.94
C ASN A 266 -2.60 -20.12 17.47
N THR A 267 -3.78 -19.80 18.02
CA THR A 267 -4.05 -20.00 19.46
C THR A 267 -4.15 -21.49 19.82
N ILE A 268 -4.72 -22.31 18.93
CA ILE A 268 -4.76 -23.78 19.12
C ILE A 268 -3.34 -24.33 19.05
N PHE A 269 -2.58 -23.92 18.04
CA PHE A 269 -1.21 -24.38 17.83
C PHE A 269 -0.24 -23.96 18.94
N ALA A 270 -0.41 -22.81 19.53
CA ALA A 270 0.41 -22.33 20.64
C ALA A 270 0.24 -23.15 21.94
N LYS A 271 -0.85 -23.90 22.11
CA LYS A 271 -1.11 -24.72 23.29
C LYS A 271 -0.38 -26.09 23.25
N SER A 272 0.08 -26.52 22.12
CA SER A 272 0.84 -27.75 21.95
C SER A 272 2.32 -27.52 22.24
N HIS A 273 2.94 -28.43 23.01
CA HIS A 273 4.35 -28.29 23.41
C HIS A 273 5.35 -28.93 22.45
N ALA A 274 4.89 -29.68 21.46
CA ALA A 274 5.75 -30.32 20.45
C ALA A 274 5.60 -29.67 19.10
N GLY A 275 6.70 -29.48 18.39
CA GLY A 275 6.77 -28.98 17.01
C GLY A 275 6.26 -27.55 16.80
N LYS A 276 6.82 -26.86 15.84
CA LYS A 276 6.39 -25.50 15.46
C LYS A 276 5.36 -25.58 14.33
N THR A 277 4.09 -25.29 14.62
CA THR A 277 3.07 -25.12 13.57
C THR A 277 2.52 -23.72 13.64
N LYS A 278 2.48 -23.01 12.50
CA LYS A 278 2.05 -21.64 12.47
C LYS A 278 1.39 -21.26 11.14
N ILE A 279 0.40 -20.38 11.20
CA ILE A 279 -0.17 -19.72 10.02
C ILE A 279 0.26 -18.27 10.04
N ILE A 280 0.93 -17.82 8.97
CA ILE A 280 1.33 -16.42 8.79
C ILE A 280 0.54 -15.84 7.61
N CYS A 281 -0.16 -14.75 7.86
CA CYS A 281 -1.07 -14.17 6.90
C CYS A 281 -0.69 -12.72 6.58
N SER A 282 -0.54 -12.41 5.30
CA SER A 282 -0.36 -11.04 4.85
C SER A 282 -1.70 -10.35 4.63
N VAL A 283 -1.85 -9.14 5.15
CA VAL A 283 -3.09 -8.36 5.03
C VAL A 283 -2.78 -6.94 4.58
N ARG A 284 -3.49 -6.46 3.60
CA ARG A 284 -3.39 -5.06 3.17
C ARG A 284 -4.05 -4.13 4.18
N SER A 285 -3.37 -3.04 4.53
CA SER A 285 -3.90 -2.02 5.44
C SER A 285 -5.19 -1.40 4.91
N GLU A 286 -5.31 -1.22 3.60
CA GLU A 286 -6.50 -0.73 2.91
C GLU A 286 -7.71 -1.65 3.15
N ILE A 287 -7.50 -2.95 3.13
CA ILE A 287 -8.55 -3.95 3.39
C ILE A 287 -9.01 -3.91 4.85
N ILE A 288 -8.08 -3.81 5.81
CA ILE A 288 -8.42 -3.66 7.24
C ILE A 288 -9.26 -2.40 7.45
N ASN A 289 -8.87 -1.29 6.81
CA ASN A 289 -9.61 -0.03 6.88
C ASN A 289 -11.00 -0.15 6.22
N ALA A 290 -11.09 -0.83 5.07
CA ALA A 290 -12.36 -1.06 4.39
C ALA A 290 -13.29 -1.96 5.23
N ILE A 291 -12.80 -3.03 5.84
CA ILE A 291 -13.56 -3.86 6.77
C ILE A 291 -14.11 -3.02 7.93
N SER A 292 -13.26 -2.16 8.52
CA SER A 292 -13.67 -1.28 9.62
C SER A 292 -14.72 -0.24 9.21
N ARG A 293 -14.74 0.18 7.95
CA ARG A 293 -15.64 1.20 7.41
C ARG A 293 -16.98 0.62 6.96
N PHE A 294 -16.97 -0.51 6.25
CA PHE A 294 -18.15 -1.08 5.59
C PHE A 294 -18.78 -2.22 6.37
N ILE A 295 -17.99 -2.95 7.14
CA ILE A 295 -18.48 -4.05 7.99
C ILE A 295 -18.31 -3.62 9.43
N VAL A 296 -19.42 -3.20 10.06
CA VAL A 296 -19.43 -2.66 11.44
C VAL A 296 -18.93 -3.73 12.43
N THR A 297 -17.62 -3.83 12.58
CA THR A 297 -17.00 -4.66 13.63
C THR A 297 -15.83 -3.93 14.27
N LYS A 298 -16.03 -3.50 15.52
CA LYS A 298 -14.96 -2.96 16.38
C LYS A 298 -13.83 -3.97 16.68
N GLU A 299 -13.96 -5.22 16.23
CA GLU A 299 -13.10 -6.33 16.64
C GLU A 299 -11.93 -6.60 15.71
N ILE A 300 -11.96 -6.18 14.44
CA ILE A 300 -10.87 -6.49 13.49
C ILE A 300 -9.52 -5.91 13.98
N ASN A 301 -9.54 -4.69 14.50
CA ASN A 301 -8.35 -4.07 15.07
C ASN A 301 -7.85 -4.82 16.31
N LYS A 302 -8.74 -5.41 17.13
CA LYS A 302 -8.36 -6.26 18.25
C LYS A 302 -7.80 -7.62 17.81
N ALA A 303 -8.27 -8.14 16.68
CA ALA A 303 -7.78 -9.39 16.14
C ALA A 303 -6.34 -9.27 15.63
N THR A 304 -6.00 -8.14 15.00
CA THR A 304 -4.68 -7.88 14.42
C THR A 304 -3.72 -7.17 15.37
N SER A 305 -4.22 -6.30 16.27
CA SER A 305 -3.39 -5.56 17.22
C SER A 305 -2.66 -6.50 18.19
N GLY A 306 -1.36 -6.32 18.33
CA GLY A 306 -0.49 -7.17 19.16
C GLY A 306 -0.11 -8.51 18.52
N PHE A 307 -0.57 -8.80 17.29
CA PHE A 307 -0.23 -9.98 16.50
C PHE A 307 0.27 -9.64 15.10
N SER A 308 0.50 -8.37 14.83
CA SER A 308 0.89 -7.87 13.51
C SER A 308 2.28 -7.26 13.52
N VAL A 309 2.99 -7.48 12.43
CA VAL A 309 4.19 -6.73 12.05
C VAL A 309 3.83 -5.80 10.91
N PRO A 310 3.79 -4.47 11.16
CA PRO A 310 3.53 -3.50 10.10
C PRO A 310 4.79 -3.30 9.26
N LEU A 311 4.68 -3.48 7.95
CA LEU A 311 5.75 -3.12 7.01
C LEU A 311 5.72 -1.62 6.76
N ASN A 312 6.51 -0.92 7.53
CA ASN A 312 6.62 0.53 7.49
C ASN A 312 8.07 0.94 7.18
N TRP A 313 8.28 1.59 6.05
CA TRP A 313 9.59 1.99 5.55
C TRP A 313 10.01 3.40 6.00
N ILE A 314 9.57 3.81 7.19
CA ILE A 314 9.90 5.11 7.78
C ILE A 314 11.17 4.96 8.60
N TYR A 315 12.23 5.59 8.13
CA TYR A 315 13.54 5.61 8.78
C TYR A 315 13.96 7.06 8.99
N ALA A 316 13.75 7.56 10.20
CA ALA A 316 14.19 8.90 10.58
C ALA A 316 15.71 8.92 10.80
N ASN A 317 16.36 10.00 10.38
CA ASN A 317 17.79 10.27 10.62
C ASN A 317 18.76 9.22 10.04
N THR A 318 18.34 8.47 9.03
CA THR A 318 19.21 7.52 8.35
C THR A 318 19.90 8.21 7.19
N SER A 319 21.23 8.04 7.06
CA SER A 319 21.94 8.54 5.88
C SER A 319 21.37 7.89 4.62
N SER A 320 21.30 8.65 3.55
CA SER A 320 20.55 8.32 2.35
C SER A 320 20.84 6.96 1.75
N TYR A 321 22.12 6.59 1.60
CA TYR A 321 22.51 5.27 1.08
C TYR A 321 22.29 4.12 2.10
N MET A 322 22.02 4.44 3.37
CA MET A 322 21.70 3.47 4.41
C MET A 322 20.20 3.19 4.54
N HIS A 323 19.36 3.97 3.88
CA HIS A 323 17.93 3.70 3.89
C HIS A 323 17.63 2.34 3.24
N PRO A 324 16.90 1.41 3.88
CA PRO A 324 16.74 0.04 3.37
C PRO A 324 16.18 -0.05 1.95
N ILE A 325 15.28 0.85 1.54
CA ILE A 325 14.80 0.91 0.14
C ILE A 325 15.95 1.23 -0.83
N ILE A 326 16.85 2.13 -0.45
CA ILE A 326 18.03 2.46 -1.29
C ILE A 326 19.01 1.30 -1.27
N GLN A 327 19.18 0.61 -0.14
CA GLN A 327 20.01 -0.60 -0.06
C GLN A 327 19.50 -1.70 -1.00
N ILE A 328 18.18 -1.85 -1.22
CA ILE A 328 17.65 -2.79 -2.22
C ILE A 328 18.22 -2.47 -3.61
N VAL A 329 18.21 -1.19 -4.01
CA VAL A 329 18.80 -0.76 -5.29
C VAL A 329 20.28 -1.08 -5.38
N LEU A 330 21.02 -0.67 -4.35
CA LEU A 330 22.47 -0.82 -4.32
C LEU A 330 22.90 -2.29 -4.29
N LYS A 331 22.17 -3.14 -3.59
CA LYS A 331 22.43 -4.58 -3.55
C LYS A 331 22.17 -5.23 -4.91
N ARG A 332 21.11 -4.84 -5.62
CA ARG A 332 20.85 -5.30 -6.99
C ARG A 332 21.96 -4.88 -7.95
N ILE A 333 22.45 -3.66 -7.83
CA ILE A 333 23.60 -3.17 -8.60
C ILE A 333 24.85 -4.01 -8.28
N ALA A 334 25.14 -4.23 -6.99
CA ALA A 334 26.29 -5.03 -6.55
C ALA A 334 26.28 -6.44 -7.15
N VAL A 335 25.14 -7.11 -7.09
CA VAL A 335 24.97 -8.46 -7.68
C VAL A 335 25.21 -8.43 -9.19
N CYS A 336 24.68 -7.43 -9.92
CA CYS A 336 24.95 -7.27 -11.35
C CYS A 336 26.42 -7.03 -11.67
N GLU A 337 27.15 -6.34 -10.78
CA GLU A 337 28.59 -6.10 -10.92
C GLU A 337 29.44 -7.30 -10.48
N GLY A 338 28.81 -8.37 -9.97
CA GLY A 338 29.49 -9.59 -9.52
C GLY A 338 30.14 -9.47 -8.15
N PHE A 339 29.69 -8.52 -7.32
CA PHE A 339 30.18 -8.40 -5.94
C PHE A 339 29.35 -9.28 -4.99
N GLU A 340 30.01 -10.09 -4.19
CA GLU A 340 29.38 -10.85 -3.11
C GLU A 340 29.03 -9.96 -1.90
N GLU A 341 29.93 -9.01 -1.57
CA GLU A 341 29.73 -8.04 -0.51
C GLU A 341 29.39 -6.67 -1.08
N CYS A 342 28.37 -6.03 -0.51
CA CYS A 342 27.88 -4.73 -0.98
C CYS A 342 28.48 -3.58 -0.16
N ASN A 343 29.43 -2.84 -0.72
CA ASN A 343 29.83 -1.53 -0.20
C ASN A 343 28.83 -0.46 -0.67
N TYR A 344 27.73 -0.28 0.08
CA TYR A 344 26.63 0.63 -0.27
C TYR A 344 27.11 2.05 -0.62
N LYS A 345 28.03 2.62 0.15
CA LYS A 345 28.54 3.98 -0.07
C LYS A 345 29.30 4.11 -1.38
N GLU A 346 30.15 3.14 -1.70
CA GLU A 346 30.95 3.18 -2.93
C GLU A 346 30.07 3.03 -4.16
N ILE A 347 29.13 2.07 -4.16
CA ILE A 347 28.21 1.84 -5.26
C ILE A 347 27.31 3.07 -5.44
N TYR A 348 26.80 3.64 -4.35
CA TYR A 348 25.97 4.85 -4.40
C TYR A 348 26.71 6.01 -5.09
N ASN A 349 27.93 6.31 -4.66
CA ASN A 349 28.73 7.40 -5.23
C ASN A 349 29.11 7.18 -6.71
N ARG A 350 29.20 5.93 -7.15
CA ARG A 350 29.52 5.58 -8.53
C ARG A 350 28.32 5.66 -9.47
N TRP A 351 27.13 5.26 -8.99
CA TRP A 351 25.93 5.14 -9.82
C TRP A 351 25.00 6.35 -9.76
N PHE A 352 25.15 7.22 -8.77
CA PHE A 352 24.30 8.39 -8.59
C PHE A 352 25.13 9.69 -8.59
N PRO A 353 24.62 10.79 -9.17
CA PRO A 353 25.24 12.10 -9.10
C PRO A 353 25.11 12.68 -7.68
N GLU A 354 25.82 13.77 -7.40
CA GLU A 354 25.70 14.46 -6.11
C GLU A 354 24.27 14.96 -5.85
N LYS A 355 23.58 15.46 -6.89
CA LYS A 355 22.22 16.01 -6.80
C LYS A 355 21.38 15.70 -8.04
N ILE A 356 20.08 15.52 -7.81
CA ILE A 356 19.01 15.44 -8.82
C ILE A 356 17.99 16.50 -8.45
N HIS A 357 17.72 17.47 -9.34
CA HIS A 357 16.84 18.62 -9.05
C HIS A 357 17.18 19.35 -7.74
N GLY A 358 18.48 19.50 -7.44
CA GLY A 358 18.97 20.19 -6.24
C GLY A 358 18.86 19.38 -4.94
N ILE A 359 18.31 18.18 -4.97
CA ILE A 359 18.19 17.29 -3.81
C ILE A 359 19.06 16.04 -3.98
N GLU A 360 19.37 15.39 -2.88
CA GLU A 360 20.12 14.15 -2.87
C GLU A 360 19.36 13.02 -3.60
N PRO A 361 20.04 12.21 -4.45
CA PRO A 361 19.39 11.18 -5.26
C PRO A 361 18.53 10.19 -4.48
N ALA A 362 18.97 9.76 -3.30
CA ALA A 362 18.20 8.87 -2.45
C ALA A 362 16.88 9.53 -2.02
N ASN A 363 16.91 10.79 -1.60
CA ASN A 363 15.71 11.54 -1.25
C ASN A 363 14.78 11.73 -2.46
N TYR A 364 15.36 11.94 -3.65
CA TYR A 364 14.58 12.01 -4.88
C TYR A 364 13.83 10.70 -5.16
N ILE A 365 14.52 9.55 -5.06
CA ILE A 365 13.93 8.23 -5.26
C ILE A 365 12.85 7.96 -4.21
N LEU A 366 13.15 8.16 -2.93
CA LEU A 366 12.22 7.94 -1.83
C LEU A 366 10.96 8.81 -1.94
N ASN A 367 11.12 10.08 -2.29
CA ASN A 367 10.01 11.00 -2.46
C ASN A 367 9.12 10.64 -3.66
N ASN A 368 9.69 10.12 -4.75
CA ASN A 368 8.92 9.73 -5.93
C ASN A 368 8.34 8.32 -5.85
N SER A 369 8.78 7.49 -4.90
CA SER A 369 8.34 6.10 -4.73
C SER A 369 7.47 5.87 -3.50
N TRP A 370 6.91 6.91 -2.89
CA TRP A 370 6.13 6.80 -1.64
C TRP A 370 6.83 6.00 -0.54
N CYS A 371 8.16 5.96 -0.54
CA CYS A 371 8.92 5.07 0.32
C CYS A 371 8.43 3.61 0.26
N LYS A 372 8.05 3.11 -0.90
CA LYS A 372 7.59 1.73 -1.13
C LYS A 372 8.55 1.00 -2.07
N PRO A 373 8.98 -0.24 -1.75
CA PRO A 373 9.87 -1.03 -2.62
C PRO A 373 9.32 -1.22 -4.04
N ARG A 374 8.03 -1.53 -4.19
CA ARG A 374 7.39 -1.71 -5.51
C ARG A 374 7.52 -0.47 -6.39
N ASP A 375 7.22 0.70 -5.83
CA ASP A 375 7.24 1.95 -6.58
C ASP A 375 8.66 2.38 -6.92
N MET A 376 9.62 2.09 -6.04
CA MET A 376 11.04 2.26 -6.33
C MET A 376 11.50 1.35 -7.49
N VAL A 377 11.14 0.06 -7.45
CA VAL A 377 11.44 -0.88 -8.56
C VAL A 377 10.82 -0.40 -9.85
N ARG A 378 9.55 0.05 -9.83
CA ARG A 378 8.87 0.58 -10.99
C ARG A 378 9.56 1.83 -11.54
N LEU A 379 9.96 2.76 -10.68
CA LEU A 379 10.72 3.97 -11.07
C LEU A 379 12.02 3.59 -11.81
N LEU A 380 12.78 2.64 -11.27
CA LEU A 380 14.05 2.20 -11.86
C LEU A 380 13.83 1.36 -13.14
N SER A 381 12.82 0.53 -13.18
CA SER A 381 12.47 -0.24 -14.38
C SER A 381 12.02 0.66 -15.52
N THR A 382 11.24 1.71 -15.23
CA THR A 382 10.88 2.73 -16.21
C THR A 382 12.12 3.48 -16.69
N ALA A 383 13.07 3.80 -15.78
CA ALA A 383 14.35 4.39 -16.14
C ALA A 383 15.16 3.50 -17.09
N LYS A 384 15.22 2.21 -16.82
CA LYS A 384 15.89 1.22 -17.67
C LYS A 384 15.27 1.15 -19.08
N ASN A 385 13.93 1.15 -19.16
CA ASN A 385 13.19 0.97 -20.40
C ASN A 385 13.12 2.26 -21.26
N ALA A 386 13.09 3.43 -20.65
CA ALA A 386 13.03 4.70 -21.34
C ALA A 386 14.33 5.08 -22.07
N LEU A 387 15.42 4.39 -21.76
CA LEU A 387 16.73 4.75 -22.26
C LEU A 387 17.15 3.87 -23.45
N GLN A 388 17.08 4.45 -24.63
CA GLN A 388 17.95 4.04 -25.74
C GLN A 388 19.45 4.26 -25.41
N ASN A 389 19.75 4.71 -24.19
CA ASN A 389 21.02 5.31 -23.80
C ASN A 389 21.99 4.32 -23.15
N ASN A 390 23.25 4.51 -23.50
CA ASN A 390 24.42 3.92 -22.86
C ASN A 390 24.77 4.57 -21.50
N SER A 391 23.81 5.16 -20.79
CA SER A 391 24.04 5.84 -19.52
C SER A 391 24.54 4.87 -18.45
N LYS A 392 25.57 5.31 -17.72
CA LYS A 392 26.20 4.54 -16.63
C LYS A 392 25.83 5.09 -15.25
N VAL A 393 25.13 6.21 -15.19
CA VAL A 393 24.77 6.96 -13.99
C VAL A 393 23.31 7.36 -14.05
N PHE A 394 22.59 7.20 -12.96
CA PHE A 394 21.23 7.66 -12.78
C PHE A 394 21.19 9.21 -12.67
N SER A 395 21.44 9.87 -13.80
CA SER A 395 21.50 11.33 -13.86
C SER A 395 20.11 11.99 -13.84
N GLN A 396 20.06 13.29 -13.60
CA GLN A 396 18.83 14.07 -13.71
C GLN A 396 18.16 13.94 -15.09
N ALA A 397 18.95 13.88 -16.17
CA ALA A 397 18.43 13.69 -17.53
C ALA A 397 17.70 12.34 -17.69
N VAL A 398 18.21 11.30 -17.04
CA VAL A 398 17.56 9.97 -16.98
C VAL A 398 16.19 10.10 -16.34
N PHE A 399 16.10 10.69 -15.15
CA PHE A 399 14.83 10.83 -14.44
C PHE A 399 13.84 11.75 -15.14
N ASN A 400 14.31 12.80 -15.81
CA ASN A 400 13.45 13.67 -16.63
C ASN A 400 12.80 12.92 -17.79
N SER A 401 13.54 12.04 -18.45
CA SER A 401 13.04 11.30 -19.62
C SER A 401 11.93 10.31 -19.30
N LEU A 402 11.87 9.82 -18.05
CA LEU A 402 10.87 8.83 -17.63
C LEU A 402 9.68 9.42 -16.88
N SER A 403 9.75 10.70 -16.49
CA SER A 403 8.80 11.31 -15.54
C SER A 403 7.34 11.17 -15.95
N LYS A 404 7.02 11.35 -17.25
CA LYS A 404 5.65 11.23 -17.76
C LYS A 404 5.13 9.78 -17.68
N ALA A 405 5.89 8.82 -18.20
CA ALA A 405 5.48 7.41 -18.20
C ALA A 405 5.30 6.88 -16.77
N TYR A 406 6.26 7.17 -15.88
CA TYR A 406 6.16 6.80 -14.48
C TYR A 406 4.96 7.45 -13.77
N SER A 407 4.66 8.70 -14.10
CA SER A 407 3.52 9.43 -13.54
C SER A 407 2.17 8.80 -13.96
N GLU A 408 2.03 8.42 -15.22
CA GLU A 408 0.83 7.75 -15.75
C GLU A 408 0.61 6.38 -15.08
N GLU A 409 1.65 5.58 -14.96
CA GLU A 409 1.61 4.31 -14.23
C GLU A 409 1.25 4.52 -12.75
N SER A 410 1.82 5.55 -12.12
CA SER A 410 1.56 5.88 -10.72
C SER A 410 0.11 6.30 -10.48
N LEU A 411 -0.47 7.08 -11.40
CA LEU A 411 -1.88 7.46 -11.34
C LEU A 411 -2.79 6.24 -11.52
N SER A 412 -2.42 5.30 -12.39
CA SER A 412 -3.16 4.05 -12.59
C SER A 412 -3.20 3.20 -11.30
N GLU A 413 -2.07 3.08 -10.60
CA GLU A 413 -2.00 2.37 -9.31
C GLU A 413 -2.89 3.05 -8.24
N ILE A 414 -2.86 4.38 -8.14
CA ILE A 414 -3.73 5.12 -7.22
C ILE A 414 -5.22 4.91 -7.56
N LYS A 415 -5.59 4.94 -8.86
CA LYS A 415 -6.98 4.65 -9.28
C LYS A 415 -7.40 3.24 -8.88
N GLU A 416 -6.51 2.26 -8.99
CA GLU A 416 -6.78 0.90 -8.56
C GLU A 416 -6.99 0.81 -7.03
N GLU A 417 -6.17 1.51 -6.24
CA GLU A 417 -6.35 1.57 -4.79
C GLU A 417 -7.65 2.29 -4.38
N LEU A 418 -8.03 3.36 -5.11
CA LEU A 418 -9.30 4.06 -4.88
C LEU A 418 -10.55 3.20 -5.17
N ARG A 419 -10.45 2.19 -6.04
CA ARG A 419 -11.56 1.25 -6.31
C ARG A 419 -12.02 0.50 -5.06
N ALA A 420 -11.19 0.43 -4.03
CA ALA A 420 -11.57 -0.08 -2.71
C ALA A 420 -12.64 0.77 -1.99
N LEU A 421 -12.79 2.03 -2.39
CA LEU A 421 -13.55 3.03 -1.63
C LEU A 421 -14.63 3.71 -2.46
N TYR A 422 -14.45 3.77 -3.78
CA TYR A 422 -15.25 4.55 -4.72
C TYR A 422 -15.55 3.75 -5.99
N ASP A 423 -16.67 4.06 -6.62
CA ASP A 423 -16.99 3.49 -7.93
C ASP A 423 -16.13 4.15 -9.06
N PRO A 424 -16.08 3.53 -10.25
CA PRO A 424 -15.25 4.06 -11.35
C PRO A 424 -15.60 5.49 -11.76
N THR A 425 -16.89 5.87 -11.71
CA THR A 425 -17.36 7.22 -12.09
C THR A 425 -16.95 8.25 -11.04
N GLU A 426 -17.07 7.88 -9.77
CA GLU A 426 -16.62 8.70 -8.63
C GLU A 426 -15.10 8.93 -8.69
N ILE A 427 -14.32 7.87 -8.99
CA ILE A 427 -12.86 7.97 -9.13
C ILE A 427 -12.47 8.94 -10.24
N GLU A 428 -13.08 8.81 -11.43
CA GLU A 428 -12.79 9.74 -12.53
C GLU A 428 -13.16 11.18 -12.15
N THR A 429 -14.25 11.39 -11.44
CA THR A 429 -14.66 12.71 -10.96
C THR A 429 -13.65 13.28 -9.96
N ILE A 430 -13.20 12.48 -9.01
CA ILE A 430 -12.19 12.87 -8.02
C ILE A 430 -10.88 13.26 -8.74
N ILE A 431 -10.40 12.42 -9.64
CA ILE A 431 -9.14 12.67 -10.36
C ILE A 431 -9.24 13.93 -11.25
N ASN A 432 -10.36 14.08 -11.97
CA ASN A 432 -10.59 15.24 -12.83
C ASN A 432 -10.63 16.56 -12.06
N CYS A 433 -11.03 16.53 -10.77
CA CYS A 433 -10.97 17.71 -9.91
C CYS A 433 -9.54 18.26 -9.76
N PHE A 434 -8.52 17.40 -9.84
CA PHE A 434 -7.12 17.79 -9.73
C PHE A 434 -6.43 17.99 -11.09
N MET A 435 -7.02 17.49 -12.19
CA MET A 435 -6.44 17.60 -13.52
C MET A 435 -6.24 19.07 -13.93
N GLY A 436 -5.02 19.43 -14.31
CA GLY A 436 -4.66 20.79 -14.73
C GLY A 436 -4.81 21.85 -13.63
N TYR A 437 -4.94 21.44 -12.37
CA TYR A 437 -5.04 22.34 -11.24
C TYR A 437 -3.65 22.74 -10.73
N LYS A 438 -3.52 23.13 -9.48
CA LYS A 438 -2.26 23.53 -8.84
C LYS A 438 -1.58 22.34 -8.19
N THR A 439 -0.26 22.40 -8.03
CA THR A 439 0.51 21.41 -7.25
C THR A 439 0.26 21.53 -5.74
N ALA A 440 0.04 22.77 -5.26
CA ALA A 440 -0.28 23.08 -3.88
C ALA A 440 -1.43 24.11 -3.81
N PHE A 441 -2.34 23.95 -2.88
CA PHE A 441 -3.53 24.82 -2.75
C PHE A 441 -4.08 24.74 -1.31
N SER A 442 -4.80 25.79 -0.87
CA SER A 442 -5.52 25.76 0.39
C SER A 442 -6.80 24.95 0.29
N VAL A 443 -7.32 24.53 1.44
CA VAL A 443 -8.63 23.86 1.52
C VAL A 443 -9.74 24.75 0.96
N SER A 444 -9.72 26.03 1.27
CA SER A 444 -10.67 27.03 0.76
C SER A 444 -10.61 27.15 -0.76
N GLN A 445 -9.41 27.17 -1.36
CA GLN A 445 -9.25 27.20 -2.82
C GLN A 445 -9.82 25.95 -3.48
N LEU A 446 -9.57 24.77 -2.90
CA LEU A 446 -10.13 23.51 -3.41
C LEU A 446 -11.67 23.48 -3.29
N LYS A 447 -12.23 23.88 -2.15
CA LYS A 447 -13.67 23.98 -1.96
C LYS A 447 -14.32 24.91 -2.97
N LYS A 448 -13.71 26.09 -3.24
CA LYS A 448 -14.19 27.01 -4.28
C LYS A 448 -14.22 26.36 -5.66
N ARG A 449 -13.14 25.63 -6.04
CA ARG A 449 -13.11 24.88 -7.32
C ARG A 449 -14.21 23.83 -7.39
N ILE A 450 -14.38 23.05 -6.30
CA ILE A 450 -15.40 22.00 -6.22
C ILE A 450 -16.79 22.59 -6.37
N SER A 451 -17.14 23.62 -5.60
CA SER A 451 -18.46 24.27 -5.68
C SER A 451 -18.75 24.85 -7.07
N THR A 452 -17.72 25.26 -7.83
CA THR A 452 -17.88 25.84 -9.17
C THR A 452 -18.07 24.77 -10.24
N TYR A 453 -17.29 23.66 -10.19
CA TYR A 453 -17.20 22.71 -11.31
C TYR A 453 -17.64 21.29 -10.96
N TYR A 454 -17.76 20.95 -9.68
CA TYR A 454 -17.99 19.59 -9.20
C TYR A 454 -19.12 19.54 -8.14
N ALA A 455 -20.01 20.56 -8.12
CA ALA A 455 -21.12 20.61 -7.17
C ALA A 455 -22.02 19.37 -7.27
N GLY A 456 -22.41 18.82 -6.11
CA GLY A 456 -23.25 17.63 -5.99
C GLY A 456 -22.55 16.29 -6.27
N THR A 457 -21.26 16.30 -6.60
CA THR A 457 -20.49 15.08 -6.78
C THR A 457 -19.96 14.53 -5.45
N VAL A 458 -19.38 13.31 -5.47
CA VAL A 458 -18.82 12.66 -4.27
C VAL A 458 -17.79 13.53 -3.54
N ILE A 459 -16.92 14.24 -4.28
CA ILE A 459 -15.91 15.11 -3.68
C ILE A 459 -16.50 16.37 -3.03
N ASP A 460 -17.68 16.80 -3.45
CA ASP A 460 -18.41 17.90 -2.82
C ASP A 460 -19.17 17.40 -1.57
N THR A 461 -19.96 16.34 -1.73
CA THR A 461 -20.86 15.84 -0.68
C THR A 461 -20.11 15.17 0.48
N HIS A 462 -18.93 14.57 0.21
CA HIS A 462 -18.11 13.85 1.19
C HIS A 462 -16.69 14.41 1.27
N PHE A 463 -16.52 15.71 1.12
CA PHE A 463 -15.23 16.39 1.00
C PHE A 463 -14.17 15.90 1.99
N ASN A 464 -14.46 15.96 3.29
CA ASN A 464 -13.47 15.60 4.32
C ASN A 464 -13.01 14.13 4.18
N GLN A 465 -13.96 13.23 3.89
CA GLN A 465 -13.67 11.81 3.72
C GLN A 465 -12.81 11.55 2.48
N VAL A 466 -13.16 12.17 1.35
CA VAL A 466 -12.39 12.02 0.10
C VAL A 466 -10.96 12.54 0.28
N ILE A 467 -10.78 13.70 0.91
CA ILE A 467 -9.45 14.27 1.16
C ILE A 467 -8.64 13.38 2.13
N GLU A 468 -9.28 12.83 3.16
CA GLU A 468 -8.63 11.90 4.08
C GLU A 468 -8.20 10.60 3.37
N ASP A 469 -9.03 10.05 2.51
CA ASP A 469 -8.71 8.85 1.72
C ASP A 469 -7.57 9.14 0.73
N LEU A 470 -7.60 10.26 0.02
CA LEU A 470 -6.50 10.68 -0.86
C LEU A 470 -5.17 10.90 -0.11
N TYR A 471 -5.24 11.43 1.11
CA TYR A 471 -4.07 11.60 1.97
C TYR A 471 -3.52 10.24 2.42
N ARG A 472 -4.38 9.31 2.83
CA ARG A 472 -3.98 7.95 3.25
C ARG A 472 -3.30 7.16 2.13
N LEU A 473 -3.76 7.34 0.89
CA LEU A 473 -3.16 6.71 -0.28
C LEU A 473 -1.87 7.41 -0.74
N GLY A 474 -1.57 8.58 -0.17
CA GLY A 474 -0.40 9.38 -0.55
C GLY A 474 -0.58 10.15 -1.86
N PHE A 475 -1.81 10.31 -2.36
CA PHE A 475 -2.12 11.21 -3.47
C PHE A 475 -1.90 12.67 -3.05
N LEU A 476 -2.36 13.01 -1.83
CA LEU A 476 -2.17 14.31 -1.21
C LEU A 476 -1.23 14.21 0.00
N GLY A 477 -0.49 15.27 0.23
CA GLY A 477 0.20 15.57 1.48
C GLY A 477 -0.18 16.94 2.00
N ASN A 478 0.41 17.34 3.11
CA ASN A 478 0.34 18.69 3.61
C ASN A 478 1.67 19.42 3.46
N PHE A 479 1.60 20.68 3.17
CA PHE A 479 2.75 21.57 3.07
C PHE A 479 2.49 22.86 3.84
N MET A 480 3.41 23.23 4.74
CA MET A 480 3.39 24.52 5.43
C MET A 480 4.38 25.47 4.74
N PRO A 481 3.92 26.48 4.00
CA PRO A 481 4.80 27.34 3.20
C PRO A 481 5.86 28.08 4.01
N ILE A 482 5.48 28.54 5.21
CA ILE A 482 6.34 29.38 6.04
C ILE A 482 7.52 28.61 6.62
N SER A 483 7.27 27.41 7.14
CA SER A 483 8.30 26.56 7.73
C SER A 483 8.88 25.53 6.78
N LYS A 484 8.37 25.47 5.55
CA LYS A 484 8.72 24.46 4.53
C LYS A 484 8.61 23.02 5.03
N ILE A 485 7.65 22.75 5.92
CA ILE A 485 7.40 21.42 6.46
C ILE A 485 6.42 20.69 5.55
N TYR A 486 6.82 19.49 5.13
CA TYR A 486 5.98 18.55 4.41
C TYR A 486 5.54 17.43 5.36
N ARG A 487 4.27 17.06 5.27
CA ARG A 487 3.70 15.94 5.99
C ARG A 487 3.10 14.95 5.00
N TRP A 488 3.42 13.69 5.17
CA TRP A 488 2.98 12.60 4.31
C TRP A 488 2.61 11.38 5.13
N GLN A 489 1.54 10.71 4.76
CA GLN A 489 1.16 9.46 5.39
C GLN A 489 2.29 8.41 5.34
N HIS A 490 2.93 8.25 4.19
CA HIS A 490 4.05 7.32 4.01
C HIS A 490 5.34 7.72 4.76
N LYS A 491 5.37 8.88 5.39
CA LYS A 491 6.44 9.34 6.30
C LYS A 491 6.03 9.34 7.78
N GLY A 492 4.87 8.74 8.11
CA GLY A 492 4.40 8.57 9.47
C GLY A 492 3.42 9.62 9.98
N ASP A 493 3.01 10.55 9.13
CA ASP A 493 2.00 11.55 9.48
C ASP A 493 0.60 10.99 9.23
N GLU A 494 -0.04 10.44 10.24
CA GLU A 494 -1.29 9.67 10.09
C GLU A 494 -2.50 10.49 9.66
N ARG A 495 -2.51 11.80 9.91
CA ARG A 495 -3.70 12.65 9.71
C ARG A 495 -3.43 13.81 8.78
N VAL A 496 -4.35 14.03 7.86
CA VAL A 496 -4.39 15.25 7.05
C VAL A 496 -4.78 16.46 7.91
N ILE A 497 -4.16 17.61 7.64
CA ILE A 497 -4.50 18.88 8.27
C ILE A 497 -5.30 19.70 7.26
N LEU A 498 -6.54 20.06 7.64
CA LEU A 498 -7.48 20.82 6.79
C LEU A 498 -7.57 22.31 7.16
N ALA A 499 -6.64 22.80 7.98
CA ALA A 499 -6.53 24.22 8.30
C ALA A 499 -5.91 24.99 7.12
N ASP A 500 -6.39 26.19 6.84
CA ASP A 500 -5.99 26.95 5.65
C ASP A 500 -4.53 27.43 5.67
N GLU A 501 -3.87 27.45 6.85
CA GLU A 501 -2.44 27.72 6.95
C GLU A 501 -1.60 26.61 6.31
N TRP A 502 -2.15 25.41 6.21
CA TRP A 502 -1.55 24.28 5.54
C TRP A 502 -2.07 24.18 4.11
N ARG A 503 -1.16 23.94 3.18
CA ARG A 503 -1.55 23.60 1.80
C ARG A 503 -1.75 22.10 1.69
N LEU A 504 -2.74 21.70 0.93
CA LEU A 504 -2.77 20.37 0.34
C LEU A 504 -1.79 20.36 -0.83
N PHE A 505 -0.98 19.33 -0.93
CA PHE A 505 0.06 19.22 -1.94
C PHE A 505 -0.08 17.88 -2.67
N VAL A 506 -0.15 17.91 -4.00
CA VAL A 506 -0.23 16.70 -4.82
C VAL A 506 1.14 16.03 -4.89
N HIS A 507 1.17 14.70 -4.78
CA HIS A 507 2.42 13.96 -4.77
C HIS A 507 3.23 14.16 -6.07
N TYR A 508 4.54 14.30 -5.94
CA TYR A 508 5.46 14.60 -7.04
C TYR A 508 5.32 13.64 -8.23
N ALA A 509 5.19 12.34 -7.96
CA ALA A 509 5.05 11.30 -8.98
C ALA A 509 3.77 11.42 -9.82
N LEU A 510 2.79 12.23 -9.41
CA LEU A 510 1.51 12.39 -10.11
C LEU A 510 1.44 13.65 -10.96
N HIS A 511 2.41 14.57 -10.83
CA HIS A 511 2.37 15.87 -11.50
C HIS A 511 2.27 15.74 -13.02
N GLY A 512 3.02 14.81 -13.63
CA GLY A 512 3.00 14.59 -15.08
C GLY A 512 1.65 14.12 -15.61
N ALA A 513 1.06 13.08 -14.97
CA ALA A 513 -0.22 12.52 -15.39
C ALA A 513 -1.39 13.47 -15.17
N LEU A 514 -1.33 14.28 -14.11
CA LEU A 514 -2.37 15.26 -13.80
C LEU A 514 -2.17 16.59 -14.52
N SER A 515 -1.11 16.74 -15.34
CA SER A 515 -0.75 17.97 -16.02
C SER A 515 -0.59 19.17 -15.07
N LEU A 516 -0.06 18.91 -13.86
CA LEU A 516 0.21 19.92 -12.85
C LEU A 516 1.57 20.53 -13.10
N GLY A 517 1.65 21.88 -13.19
CA GLY A 517 2.92 22.54 -13.43
C GLY A 517 3.62 22.08 -14.72
N ALA A 518 2.86 21.59 -15.70
CA ALA A 518 3.35 20.98 -16.94
C ALA A 518 4.22 21.90 -17.82
N ARG A 519 4.47 23.10 -17.36
CA ARG A 519 5.47 24.01 -17.92
C ARG A 519 6.84 23.91 -17.26
N LEU A 520 7.03 22.94 -16.36
CA LEU A 520 8.32 22.64 -15.79
C LEU A 520 9.23 22.03 -16.85
N ASN A 521 10.05 22.89 -17.45
CA ASN A 521 11.31 22.56 -18.10
C ASN A 521 11.30 21.81 -19.44
N PHE A 522 10.42 22.15 -20.37
CA PHE A 522 10.77 21.99 -21.77
C PHE A 522 11.19 23.35 -22.34
N GLY A 523 12.43 23.71 -22.10
CA GLY A 523 13.11 24.76 -22.90
C GLY A 523 12.57 26.18 -22.77
N LEU A 524 12.05 26.58 -21.62
CA LEU A 524 11.67 27.96 -21.37
C LEU A 524 12.94 28.80 -21.20
N THR A 525 13.11 29.70 -22.10
CA THR A 525 14.16 30.71 -22.13
C THR A 525 14.09 31.60 -20.87
N ARG A 526 15.24 32.06 -20.40
CA ARG A 526 15.42 33.12 -19.39
C ARG A 526 14.58 34.36 -19.76
N GLY A 527 13.37 34.46 -19.26
CA GLY A 527 12.42 35.53 -19.55
C GLY A 527 11.05 35.31 -18.95
N GLU A 528 10.87 34.15 -18.27
CA GLU A 528 9.57 33.75 -17.70
C GLU A 528 9.55 33.74 -16.17
N GLN A 529 10.64 34.08 -15.49
CA GLN A 529 10.66 34.35 -14.07
C GLN A 529 10.15 35.76 -13.78
N PRO A 530 9.47 35.96 -12.61
CA PRO A 530 9.07 37.29 -12.20
C PRO A 530 10.26 38.24 -12.16
N GLU A 531 10.10 39.44 -12.70
CA GLU A 531 11.12 40.49 -12.74
C GLU A 531 10.66 41.70 -11.93
N THR A 532 11.62 42.48 -11.45
CA THR A 532 11.34 43.78 -10.79
C THR A 532 10.50 44.65 -11.71
N GLY A 533 9.37 45.15 -11.21
CA GLY A 533 8.42 45.95 -11.93
C GLY A 533 7.20 45.21 -12.49
N ASP A 534 7.21 43.86 -12.47
CA ASP A 534 6.04 43.08 -12.85
C ASP A 534 4.86 43.37 -11.92
N VAL A 535 3.68 43.54 -12.53
CA VAL A 535 2.43 43.79 -11.81
C VAL A 535 1.69 42.48 -11.62
N VAL A 536 1.41 42.14 -10.36
CA VAL A 536 0.76 40.90 -10.00
C VAL A 536 -0.35 41.13 -8.96
N ASN A 537 -1.35 40.26 -8.96
CA ASN A 537 -2.34 40.21 -7.87
C ASN A 537 -1.83 39.27 -6.78
N ALA A 538 -1.61 39.81 -5.61
CA ALA A 538 -1.05 39.11 -4.45
C ALA A 538 -2.12 38.89 -3.40
N VAL A 539 -2.29 37.63 -2.99
CA VAL A 539 -3.30 37.21 -1.99
C VAL A 539 -2.62 36.99 -0.66
N VAL A 540 -3.15 37.57 0.38
CA VAL A 540 -2.60 37.48 1.75
C VAL A 540 -2.77 36.06 2.27
N GLN A 541 -1.66 35.46 2.67
CA GLN A 541 -1.61 34.10 3.23
C GLN A 541 -1.45 34.14 4.74
N LYS A 542 -0.76 35.16 5.26
CA LYS A 542 -0.52 35.35 6.68
C LYS A 542 -0.20 36.79 7.00
N VAL A 543 -0.69 37.29 8.11
CA VAL A 543 -0.37 38.59 8.63
C VAL A 543 0.54 38.44 9.85
N ILE A 544 1.66 39.14 9.85
CA ILE A 544 2.56 39.29 10.99
C ILE A 544 2.66 40.79 11.31
N ARG A 545 3.20 41.13 12.49
CA ARG A 545 3.12 42.49 13.00
C ARG A 545 3.54 43.58 12.00
N SER A 546 4.54 43.30 11.17
CA SER A 546 5.13 44.28 10.26
C SER A 546 5.01 43.91 8.77
N PHE A 547 4.50 42.74 8.44
CA PHE A 547 4.41 42.23 7.07
C PHE A 547 3.14 41.44 6.84
N ALA A 548 2.53 41.59 5.66
CA ALA A 548 1.64 40.63 5.09
C ALA A 548 2.44 39.66 4.19
N LEU A 549 2.43 38.38 4.49
CA LEU A 549 2.97 37.36 3.62
C LEU A 549 1.90 37.01 2.59
N VAL A 550 2.28 37.09 1.33
CA VAL A 550 1.36 36.94 0.20
C VAL A 550 1.84 35.89 -0.77
N GLU A 551 0.92 35.37 -1.53
CA GLU A 551 1.16 34.50 -2.66
C GLU A 551 0.64 35.17 -3.93
N PHE A 552 1.41 35.11 -5.03
CA PHE A 552 0.99 35.60 -6.31
C PHE A 552 1.32 34.61 -7.42
N THR A 553 0.58 34.67 -8.50
CA THR A 553 0.81 33.82 -9.67
C THR A 553 1.43 34.66 -10.79
N HIS A 554 2.55 34.20 -11.34
CA HIS A 554 3.20 34.78 -12.52
C HIS A 554 3.43 33.65 -13.54
N ASN A 555 2.92 33.83 -14.77
CA ASN A 555 2.98 32.81 -15.85
C ASN A 555 2.50 31.40 -15.45
N GLY A 556 1.53 31.32 -14.51
CA GLY A 556 0.95 30.07 -14.05
C GLY A 556 1.68 29.40 -12.89
N GLU A 557 2.78 29.96 -12.43
CA GLU A 557 3.52 29.51 -11.25
C GLU A 557 3.21 30.40 -10.04
N SER A 558 3.18 29.78 -8.84
CA SER A 558 2.98 30.50 -7.57
C SER A 558 4.29 30.89 -6.95
N TYR A 559 4.38 32.16 -6.56
CA TYR A 559 5.53 32.75 -5.88
C TYR A 559 5.13 33.33 -4.53
N LEU A 560 6.08 33.30 -3.60
CA LEU A 560 5.90 33.92 -2.29
C LEU A 560 6.39 35.36 -2.32
N GLY A 561 5.61 36.21 -1.65
CA GLY A 561 5.96 37.62 -1.48
C GLY A 561 5.69 38.12 -0.06
N GLN A 562 6.13 39.32 0.19
CA GLN A 562 5.81 40.04 1.40
C GLN A 562 5.54 41.52 1.11
N ILE A 563 4.53 42.05 1.78
CA ILE A 563 4.18 43.48 1.74
C ILE A 563 4.47 44.04 3.11
N HIS A 564 5.37 45.03 3.16
CA HIS A 564 5.71 45.72 4.40
C HIS A 564 4.58 46.61 4.89
N ILE A 565 4.41 46.78 6.19
CA ILE A 565 3.38 47.62 6.81
C ILE A 565 3.40 49.08 6.29
N SER A 566 4.55 49.58 5.87
CA SER A 566 4.67 50.93 5.29
C SER A 566 3.90 51.09 3.98
N GLU A 567 3.64 50.02 3.23
CA GLU A 567 2.84 50.08 2.00
C GLU A 567 1.37 50.38 2.30
N PHE A 568 0.86 49.83 3.39
CA PHE A 568 -0.51 50.06 3.85
C PHE A 568 -0.70 51.46 4.42
N THR A 569 0.33 52.04 5.06
CA THR A 569 0.27 53.44 5.50
C THR A 569 0.14 54.43 4.33
N LYS A 570 0.70 54.09 3.16
CA LYS A 570 0.57 54.88 1.93
C LYS A 570 -0.87 54.87 1.37
N LEU A 571 -1.68 53.88 1.74
CA LEU A 571 -3.11 53.79 1.35
C LEU A 571 -4.03 54.66 2.21
N GLY A 572 -3.51 55.46 3.13
CA GLY A 572 -4.30 56.38 3.95
C GLY A 572 -4.75 55.84 5.31
N TYR A 573 -4.29 54.66 5.72
CA TYR A 573 -4.63 54.08 7.01
C TYR A 573 -3.96 54.77 8.23
N GLY A 574 -3.09 55.75 7.97
CA GLY A 574 -2.40 56.44 9.06
C GLY A 574 -1.34 55.56 9.77
N TYR A 575 -1.09 55.82 11.07
CA TYR A 575 -0.15 55.01 11.83
C TYR A 575 -0.79 53.66 12.21
N ILE A 576 -0.16 52.58 11.75
CA ILE A 576 -0.62 51.20 12.00
C ILE A 576 0.31 50.56 13.06
N GLY A 577 -0.20 50.27 14.25
CA GLY A 577 0.55 49.61 15.31
C GLY A 577 0.70 48.11 15.10
N ASN A 578 -0.31 47.48 14.51
CA ASN A 578 -0.32 46.04 14.17
C ASN A 578 -1.09 45.83 12.86
N LEU A 579 -0.45 45.22 11.89
CA LEU A 579 -1.00 45.03 10.55
C LEU A 579 -2.27 44.14 10.54
N SER A 580 -2.39 43.21 11.51
CA SER A 580 -3.57 42.34 11.62
C SER A 580 -4.88 43.05 11.98
N GLU A 581 -4.82 44.34 12.29
CA GLU A 581 -6.02 45.15 12.55
C GLU A 581 -6.74 45.58 11.26
N ILE A 582 -6.01 45.58 10.13
CA ILE A 582 -6.49 46.13 8.87
C ILE A 582 -6.34 45.18 7.67
N VAL A 583 -5.56 44.12 7.81
CA VAL A 583 -5.28 43.14 6.74
C VAL A 583 -5.66 41.77 7.23
N HIS A 584 -6.43 41.07 6.40
CA HIS A 584 -6.92 39.74 6.72
C HIS A 584 -6.38 38.70 5.72
N ILE A 585 -6.45 37.46 6.11
CA ILE A 585 -6.14 36.33 5.20
C ILE A 585 -7.14 36.36 4.05
N ASP A 586 -6.67 36.06 2.86
CA ASP A 586 -7.39 36.08 1.57
C ASP A 586 -7.69 37.49 1.03
N ASP A 587 -7.26 38.58 1.69
CA ASP A 587 -7.25 39.89 1.07
C ASP A 587 -6.37 39.89 -0.17
N GLU A 588 -6.84 40.50 -1.25
CA GLU A 588 -6.13 40.57 -2.52
C GLU A 588 -5.67 42.01 -2.82
N TYR A 589 -4.40 42.16 -3.13
CA TYR A 589 -3.79 43.44 -3.45
C TYR A 589 -3.14 43.41 -4.82
N ARG A 590 -3.40 44.40 -5.64
CA ARG A 590 -2.64 44.66 -6.87
C ARG A 590 -1.30 45.24 -6.49
N THR A 591 -0.21 44.59 -6.89
CA THR A 591 1.15 44.92 -6.41
C THR A 591 2.14 44.89 -7.54
N ALA A 592 3.24 45.63 -7.38
CA ALA A 592 4.43 45.55 -8.21
C ALA A 592 5.56 44.84 -7.46
N LEU A 593 6.30 44.00 -8.14
CA LEU A 593 7.49 43.34 -7.62
C LEU A 593 8.63 44.32 -7.49
N LEU A 594 9.26 44.41 -6.31
CA LEU A 594 10.40 45.30 -6.06
C LEU A 594 11.72 44.56 -6.26
N ASP A 595 12.04 43.68 -5.35
CA ASP A 595 13.27 42.91 -5.31
C ASP A 595 13.04 41.52 -4.72
N TYR A 596 13.88 40.58 -5.14
CA TYR A 596 13.84 39.22 -4.60
C TYR A 596 14.80 39.07 -3.41
N HIS A 597 14.26 38.65 -2.27
CA HIS A 597 15.04 38.48 -1.07
C HIS A 597 15.55 37.03 -0.97
N GLU A 598 16.79 36.77 -1.40
CA GLU A 598 17.40 35.43 -1.49
C GLU A 598 17.35 34.65 -0.18
N LYS A 599 17.65 35.28 0.97
CA LYS A 599 17.67 34.64 2.29
C LYS A 599 16.31 34.09 2.70
N TYR A 600 15.22 34.74 2.32
CA TYR A 600 13.86 34.36 2.69
C TYR A 600 13.09 33.77 1.49
N GLU A 601 13.73 33.70 0.30
CA GLU A 601 13.19 33.17 -0.94
C GLU A 601 11.80 33.72 -1.27
N ARG A 602 11.65 35.05 -1.18
CA ARG A 602 10.40 35.75 -1.45
C ARG A 602 10.62 37.11 -2.05
N TRP A 603 9.63 37.60 -2.78
CA TRP A 603 9.62 38.93 -3.35
C TRP A 603 9.16 39.98 -2.35
N ASN A 604 9.80 41.16 -2.34
CA ASN A 604 9.22 42.34 -1.73
C ASN A 604 8.24 42.97 -2.74
N LEU A 605 7.05 43.32 -2.24
CA LEU A 605 5.98 43.86 -3.07
C LEU A 605 5.56 45.25 -2.59
N GLN A 606 5.28 46.12 -3.56
CA GLN A 606 4.69 47.44 -3.35
C GLN A 606 3.24 47.42 -3.78
N ILE A 607 2.33 47.92 -2.96
CA ILE A 607 0.92 48.05 -3.33
C ILE A 607 0.78 49.17 -4.36
N ILE A 608 0.05 48.86 -5.44
CA ILE A 608 -0.39 49.83 -6.42
C ILE A 608 -1.76 50.34 -5.98
N PRO A 609 -1.92 51.61 -5.57
CA PRO A 609 -3.24 52.15 -5.22
C PRO A 609 -4.19 52.00 -6.41
N GLN A 610 -5.40 51.54 -6.22
CA GLN A 610 -6.46 51.66 -7.20
C GLN A 610 -6.76 53.16 -7.30
N GLU A 611 -6.50 53.77 -8.44
CA GLU A 611 -7.01 55.09 -8.73
C GLU A 611 -8.54 54.97 -8.68
N LEU A 612 -9.14 55.81 -7.82
CA LEU A 612 -10.59 55.97 -7.78
C LEU A 612 -11.04 56.46 -9.14
N GLU A 613 -11.63 55.59 -9.98
CA GLU A 613 -12.41 55.97 -11.14
C GLU A 613 -13.68 56.70 -10.73
#